data_f31d11ae09c621887718451e829fe37b
#
_entry.id   f31d11ae09c621887718451e829fe37b
#
_cell.length_a   1.000
_cell.length_b   1.000
_cell.length_c   1.000
_cell.angle_alpha   90.00
_cell.angle_beta   90.00
_cell.angle_gamma   90.00
#
_symmetry.space_group_name_H-M   'P 1'
#
loop_
_entity.id
_entity.type
_entity.pdbx_description
1 polymer ?
#
loop_
_entity_poly.entity_id
_entity_poly.type
_entity_poly.pdbx_seq_one_letter_code
_entity_poly.pdbx_strand_id
1 'polypeptide(L)'
;VLVGDAAHIVHPLAGQGLNLGLLDAAALAEALEDASAEGEDPGALRVLRRYERWRKGENETMGRAFDLLNRFLAFGTDPAGQLAARGMGLVGRSAPLRGFFAGRALGLGGDLPRAARRAGP
;
A
#
# COMPACT_ATOMS: atom_id res chain seq x y z
N VAL A 1 -4.65 14.89 -11.86
CA VAL A 1 -4.40 13.65 -11.11
C VAL A 1 -3.64 14.00 -9.84
N LEU A 2 -3.96 13.32 -8.74
CA LEU A 2 -3.25 13.42 -7.47
C LEU A 2 -2.43 12.16 -7.24
N VAL A 3 -1.23 12.30 -6.64
CA VAL A 3 -0.26 11.23 -6.42
C VAL A 3 0.36 11.39 -5.03
N GLY A 4 0.62 10.30 -4.35
CA GLY A 4 1.25 10.30 -3.02
C GLY A 4 0.45 11.07 -1.98
N ASP A 5 1.13 11.85 -1.15
CA ASP A 5 0.51 12.59 -0.03
C ASP A 5 -0.57 13.59 -0.46
N ALA A 6 -0.55 14.03 -1.72
CA ALA A 6 -1.61 14.87 -2.28
C ALA A 6 -2.92 14.08 -2.51
N ALA A 7 -2.83 12.78 -2.69
CA ALA A 7 -3.97 11.89 -2.91
C ALA A 7 -4.46 11.24 -1.62
N HIS A 8 -3.55 10.90 -0.72
CA HIS A 8 -3.84 10.18 0.53
C HIS A 8 -2.77 10.47 1.58
N ILE A 9 -3.21 10.76 2.78
CA ILE A 9 -2.32 10.94 3.93
C ILE A 9 -2.23 9.61 4.67
N VAL A 10 -1.02 9.05 4.75
CA VAL A 10 -0.74 7.85 5.53
C VAL A 10 -0.05 8.24 6.83
N HIS A 11 -0.51 7.68 7.95
CA HIS A 11 0.06 7.99 9.25
C HIS A 11 1.57 7.67 9.29
N PRO A 12 2.43 8.58 9.80
CA PRO A 12 3.90 8.49 9.67
C PRO A 12 4.56 7.33 10.42
N LEU A 13 3.81 6.54 11.18
CA LEU A 13 4.30 5.47 12.07
C LEU A 13 5.17 4.41 11.40
N ALA A 14 5.05 4.21 10.08
CA ALA A 14 5.80 3.19 9.38
C ALA A 14 6.76 3.74 8.30
N GLY A 15 6.88 5.06 8.13
CA GLY A 15 7.70 5.66 7.07
C GLY A 15 7.28 5.26 5.65
N GLN A 16 6.05 4.77 5.47
CA GLN A 16 5.59 4.17 4.21
C GLN A 16 5.02 5.19 3.20
N GLY A 17 4.81 6.45 3.61
CA GLY A 17 4.25 7.48 2.72
C GLY A 17 5.05 7.63 1.42
N LEU A 18 6.38 7.74 1.53
CA LEU A 18 7.25 7.82 0.36
C LEU A 18 7.15 6.58 -0.55
N ASN A 19 7.14 5.39 0.02
CA ASN A 19 7.05 4.14 -0.75
C ASN A 19 5.72 4.04 -1.50
N LEU A 20 4.61 4.40 -0.86
CA LEU A 20 3.30 4.45 -1.51
C LEU A 20 3.25 5.50 -2.61
N GLY A 21 3.83 6.69 -2.37
CA GLY A 21 3.93 7.74 -3.37
C GLY A 21 4.77 7.33 -4.59
N LEU A 22 5.88 6.62 -4.40
CA LEU A 22 6.69 6.08 -5.50
C LEU A 22 5.93 5.01 -6.29
N LEU A 23 5.16 4.14 -5.62
CA LEU A 23 4.31 3.16 -6.28
C LEU A 23 3.17 3.84 -7.05
N ASP A 24 2.60 4.91 -6.53
CA ASP A 24 1.59 5.71 -7.24
C ASP A 24 2.19 6.33 -8.52
N ALA A 25 3.38 6.93 -8.43
CA ALA A 25 4.05 7.51 -9.58
C ALA A 25 4.36 6.46 -10.66
N ALA A 26 4.85 5.27 -10.25
CA ALA A 26 5.12 4.17 -11.16
C ALA A 26 3.84 3.63 -11.83
N ALA A 27 2.75 3.51 -11.06
CA ALA A 27 1.46 3.06 -11.59
C ALA A 27 0.84 4.07 -12.55
N LEU A 28 0.97 5.38 -12.25
CA LEU A 28 0.53 6.42 -13.17
C LEU A 28 1.33 6.38 -14.46
N ALA A 29 2.66 6.30 -14.39
CA ALA A 29 3.52 6.19 -15.57
C ALA A 29 3.10 5.00 -16.44
N GLU A 30 2.92 3.81 -15.86
CA GLU A 30 2.46 2.62 -16.57
C GLU A 30 1.10 2.83 -17.24
N ALA A 31 0.13 3.46 -16.55
CA ALA A 31 -1.18 3.73 -17.12
C ALA A 31 -1.13 4.71 -18.31
N LEU A 32 -0.23 5.72 -18.25
CA LEU A 32 -0.04 6.68 -19.34
C LEU A 32 0.72 6.08 -20.54
N GLU A 33 1.73 5.24 -20.26
CA GLU A 33 2.48 4.51 -21.29
C GLU A 33 1.58 3.57 -22.06
N ASP A 34 0.76 2.78 -21.37
CA ASP A 34 -0.19 1.85 -21.98
C ASP A 34 -1.20 2.60 -22.87
N ALA A 35 -1.78 3.70 -22.36
CA ALA A 35 -2.70 4.52 -23.13
C ALA A 35 -2.05 5.07 -24.40
N SER A 36 -0.81 5.56 -24.31
CA SER A 36 -0.06 6.09 -25.46
C SER A 36 0.23 4.98 -26.49
N ALA A 37 0.57 3.78 -26.03
CA ALA A 37 0.82 2.63 -26.90
C ALA A 37 -0.44 2.15 -27.62
N GLU A 38 -1.61 2.30 -26.99
CA GLU A 38 -2.93 1.98 -27.56
C GLU A 38 -3.49 3.11 -28.45
N GLY A 39 -2.77 4.22 -28.60
CA GLY A 39 -3.22 5.40 -29.36
C GLY A 39 -4.33 6.17 -28.65
N GLU A 40 -4.49 5.95 -27.34
CA GLU A 40 -5.44 6.68 -26.50
C GLU A 40 -4.82 8.00 -25.99
N ASP A 41 -5.68 9.00 -25.75
CA ASP A 41 -5.25 10.21 -25.04
C ASP A 41 -4.90 9.87 -23.57
N PRO A 42 -3.62 10.00 -23.16
CA PRO A 42 -3.21 9.74 -21.79
C PRO A 42 -3.94 10.61 -20.75
N GLY A 43 -4.41 11.80 -21.15
CA GLY A 43 -5.20 12.69 -20.32
C GLY A 43 -6.68 12.31 -20.22
N ALA A 44 -7.14 11.33 -20.97
CA ALA A 44 -8.53 10.91 -20.97
C ALA A 44 -8.96 10.45 -19.57
N LEU A 45 -10.16 10.87 -19.15
CA LEU A 45 -10.70 10.53 -17.83
C LEU A 45 -10.77 9.03 -17.56
N ARG A 46 -10.99 8.20 -18.59
CA ARG A 46 -11.02 6.74 -18.45
C ARG A 46 -9.65 6.16 -18.04
N VAL A 47 -8.56 6.69 -18.61
CA VAL A 47 -7.18 6.30 -18.30
C VAL A 47 -6.85 6.67 -16.86
N LEU A 48 -7.15 7.92 -16.49
CA LEU A 48 -6.90 8.42 -15.13
C LEU A 48 -7.75 7.69 -14.08
N ARG A 49 -8.99 7.31 -14.40
CA ARG A 49 -9.81 6.47 -13.51
C ARG A 49 -9.34 5.03 -13.42
N ARG A 50 -8.65 4.48 -14.45
CA ARG A 50 -8.01 3.16 -14.35
C ARG A 50 -6.91 3.19 -13.30
N TYR A 51 -6.04 4.19 -13.36
CA TYR A 51 -5.02 4.46 -12.34
C TYR A 51 -5.63 4.65 -10.94
N GLU A 52 -6.64 5.52 -10.82
CA GLU A 52 -7.31 5.79 -9.54
C GLU A 52 -7.84 4.51 -8.88
N ARG A 53 -8.60 3.69 -9.62
CA ARG A 53 -9.14 2.43 -9.08
C ARG A 53 -8.06 1.46 -8.66
N TRP A 54 -6.98 1.36 -9.43
CA TRP A 54 -5.86 0.49 -9.11
C TRP A 54 -5.21 0.91 -7.79
N ARG A 55 -4.83 2.16 -7.67
CA ARG A 55 -4.09 2.64 -6.49
C ARG A 55 -4.96 2.81 -5.27
N LYS A 56 -6.21 3.26 -5.42
CA LYS A 56 -7.13 3.46 -4.31
C LYS A 56 -7.37 2.17 -3.52
N GLY A 57 -7.60 1.05 -4.19
CA GLY A 57 -7.80 -0.25 -3.53
C GLY A 57 -6.59 -0.68 -2.70
N GLU A 58 -5.38 -0.52 -3.26
CA GLU A 58 -4.13 -0.84 -2.56
C GLU A 58 -3.88 0.10 -1.38
N ASN A 59 -4.03 1.40 -1.58
CA ASN A 59 -3.79 2.41 -0.56
C ASN A 59 -4.79 2.33 0.60
N GLU A 60 -6.09 2.07 0.33
CA GLU A 60 -7.08 1.84 1.37
C GLU A 60 -6.79 0.58 2.19
N THR A 61 -6.36 -0.49 1.55
CA THR A 61 -6.00 -1.74 2.24
C THR A 61 -4.82 -1.52 3.18
N MET A 62 -3.79 -0.80 2.71
CA MET A 62 -2.63 -0.45 3.53
C MET A 62 -3.01 0.52 4.66
N GLY A 63 -3.81 1.55 4.38
CA GLY A 63 -4.30 2.49 5.38
C GLY A 63 -5.02 1.79 6.51
N ARG A 64 -5.96 0.90 6.19
CA ARG A 64 -6.69 0.11 7.20
C ARG A 64 -5.78 -0.81 8.01
N ALA A 65 -4.78 -1.44 7.37
CA ALA A 65 -3.81 -2.28 8.06
C ALA A 65 -2.97 -1.48 9.07
N PHE A 66 -2.52 -0.28 8.68
CA PHE A 66 -1.78 0.61 9.57
C PHE A 66 -2.65 1.20 10.68
N ASP A 67 -3.90 1.58 10.39
CA ASP A 67 -4.85 2.05 11.41
C ASP A 67 -5.12 0.96 12.45
N LEU A 68 -5.29 -0.28 12.00
CA LEU A 68 -5.47 -1.41 12.89
C LEU A 68 -4.24 -1.63 13.76
N LEU A 69 -3.05 -1.62 13.17
CA LEU A 69 -1.78 -1.75 13.88
C LEU A 69 -1.61 -0.63 14.92
N ASN A 70 -1.91 0.62 14.54
CA ASN A 70 -1.89 1.76 15.43
C ASN A 70 -2.82 1.61 16.62
N ARG A 71 -4.05 1.18 16.38
CA ARG A 71 -5.00 0.91 17.47
C ARG A 71 -4.47 -0.15 18.42
N PHE A 72 -3.87 -1.21 17.90
CA PHE A 72 -3.25 -2.25 18.72
C PHE A 72 -2.06 -1.72 19.54
N LEU A 73 -1.21 -0.87 18.95
CA LEU A 73 -0.07 -0.29 19.65
C LEU A 73 -0.47 0.82 20.65
N ALA A 74 -1.60 1.48 20.40
CA ALA A 74 -2.14 2.52 21.29
C ALA A 74 -2.88 1.96 22.53
N PHE A 75 -3.24 0.66 22.53
CA PHE A 75 -3.76 0.01 23.74
C PHE A 75 -2.65 -0.06 24.78
N GLY A 76 -2.91 0.62 25.91
CA GLY A 76 -2.00 0.63 27.06
C GLY A 76 -1.93 -0.70 27.80
N THR A 77 -1.59 -0.64 29.06
CA THR A 77 -1.46 -1.83 29.95
C THR A 77 -2.82 -2.37 30.46
N ASP A 78 -3.92 -1.87 29.94
CA ASP A 78 -5.27 -2.34 30.29
C ASP A 78 -5.50 -3.78 29.79
N PRO A 79 -6.54 -4.49 30.25
CA PRO A 79 -6.83 -5.86 29.85
C PRO A 79 -7.00 -6.04 28.34
N ALA A 80 -7.55 -5.04 27.64
CA ALA A 80 -7.70 -5.06 26.18
C ALA A 80 -6.35 -4.97 25.48
N GLY A 81 -5.44 -4.13 25.98
CA GLY A 81 -4.06 -4.02 25.51
C GLY A 81 -3.26 -5.31 25.70
N GLN A 82 -3.43 -5.99 26.84
CA GLN A 82 -2.78 -7.29 27.08
C GLN A 82 -3.29 -8.37 26.12
N LEU A 83 -4.59 -8.39 25.82
CA LEU A 83 -5.16 -9.32 24.84
C LEU A 83 -4.66 -9.02 23.44
N ALA A 84 -4.58 -7.76 23.05
CA ALA A 84 -4.01 -7.30 21.79
C ALA A 84 -2.53 -7.69 21.66
N ALA A 85 -1.72 -7.49 22.71
CA ALA A 85 -0.31 -7.89 22.75
C ALA A 85 -0.12 -9.41 22.56
N ARG A 86 -0.99 -10.23 23.19
CA ARG A 86 -0.99 -11.68 22.99
C ARG A 86 -1.36 -12.06 21.56
N GLY A 87 -2.35 -11.39 20.96
CA GLY A 87 -2.72 -11.56 19.55
C GLY A 87 -1.57 -11.24 18.61
N MET A 88 -0.86 -10.13 18.83
CA MET A 88 0.35 -9.76 18.08
C MET A 88 1.48 -10.78 18.27
N GLY A 89 1.64 -11.36 19.46
CA GLY A 89 2.59 -12.45 19.69
C GLY A 89 2.28 -13.68 18.84
N LEU A 90 1.01 -14.02 18.66
CA LEU A 90 0.58 -15.11 17.77
C LEU A 90 0.85 -14.79 16.29
N VAL A 91 0.58 -13.56 15.85
CA VAL A 91 0.91 -13.09 14.50
C VAL A 91 2.42 -13.16 14.26
N GLY A 92 3.24 -12.72 15.21
CA GLY A 92 4.69 -12.77 15.14
C GLY A 92 5.25 -14.21 15.08
N ARG A 93 4.53 -15.19 15.63
CA ARG A 93 4.87 -16.63 15.57
C ARG A 93 4.39 -17.30 14.28
N SER A 94 3.44 -16.72 13.58
CA SER A 94 2.93 -17.26 12.32
C SER A 94 3.80 -16.79 11.16
N ALA A 95 4.59 -17.69 10.59
CA ALA A 95 5.46 -17.39 9.46
C ALA A 95 4.70 -16.81 8.25
N PRO A 96 3.52 -17.32 7.85
CA PRO A 96 2.76 -16.74 6.73
C PRO A 96 2.25 -15.33 7.02
N LEU A 97 1.76 -15.04 8.22
CA LEU A 97 1.29 -13.71 8.59
C LEU A 97 2.44 -12.71 8.64
N ARG A 98 3.56 -13.11 9.26
CA ARG A 98 4.77 -12.30 9.28
C ARG A 98 5.29 -12.02 7.87
N GLY A 99 5.32 -13.01 6.99
CA GLY A 99 5.69 -12.87 5.59
C GLY A 99 4.77 -11.93 4.82
N PHE A 100 3.46 -12.03 5.05
CA PHE A 100 2.48 -11.12 4.46
C PHE A 100 2.72 -9.65 4.86
N PHE A 101 2.86 -9.38 6.16
CA PHE A 101 3.12 -8.02 6.65
C PHE A 101 4.49 -7.50 6.24
N ALA A 102 5.54 -8.34 6.32
CA ALA A 102 6.87 -7.96 5.88
C ALA A 102 6.92 -7.67 4.36
N GLY A 103 6.28 -8.52 3.56
CA GLY A 103 6.19 -8.31 2.11
C GLY A 103 5.50 -6.99 1.77
N ARG A 104 4.39 -6.69 2.45
CA ARG A 104 3.70 -5.40 2.28
C ARG A 104 4.54 -4.21 2.75
N ALA A 105 5.20 -4.31 3.89
CA ALA A 105 6.06 -3.26 4.43
C ALA A 105 7.28 -2.97 3.52
N LEU A 106 7.79 -3.99 2.84
CA LEU A 106 8.88 -3.87 1.87
C LEU A 106 8.41 -3.47 0.46
N GLY A 107 7.11 -3.22 0.26
CA GLY A 107 6.56 -2.92 -1.06
C GLY A 107 6.60 -4.10 -2.04
N LEU A 108 6.71 -5.34 -1.53
CA LEU A 108 6.81 -6.56 -2.34
C LEU A 108 5.48 -7.29 -2.50
N GLY A 109 4.40 -6.76 -1.93
CA GLY A 109 3.08 -7.37 -1.97
C GLY A 109 2.04 -6.50 -2.66
N GLY A 110 1.00 -7.13 -3.22
CA GLY A 110 -0.07 -6.45 -3.92
C GLY A 110 0.11 -6.42 -5.44
N ASP A 111 -0.75 -5.68 -6.13
CA ASP A 111 -0.64 -5.48 -7.58
C ASP A 111 0.36 -4.36 -7.89
N LEU A 112 1.62 -4.78 -8.06
CA LEU A 112 2.74 -3.86 -8.26
C LEU A 112 2.83 -3.38 -9.71
N PRO A 113 3.14 -2.09 -9.96
CA PRO A 113 3.52 -1.57 -11.26
C PRO A 113 4.73 -2.33 -11.83
N ARG A 114 4.83 -2.42 -13.18
CA ARG A 114 5.95 -3.10 -13.86
C ARG A 114 7.32 -2.65 -13.36
N ALA A 115 7.49 -1.34 -13.18
CA ALA A 115 8.75 -0.76 -12.70
C ALA A 115 9.11 -1.18 -11.26
N ALA A 116 8.13 -1.58 -10.44
CA ALA A 116 8.33 -2.03 -9.07
C ALA A 116 8.44 -3.56 -8.93
N ARG A 117 8.18 -4.31 -10.00
CA ARG A 117 8.35 -5.76 -10.02
C ARG A 117 9.84 -6.09 -10.08
N ARG A 118 10.33 -6.95 -9.18
CA ARG A 118 11.70 -7.47 -9.32
C ARG A 118 11.82 -8.17 -10.67
N ALA A 119 12.86 -7.84 -11.41
CA ALA A 119 13.30 -8.70 -12.51
C ALA A 119 13.57 -10.08 -11.86
N GLY A 120 12.87 -11.11 -12.34
CA GLY A 120 13.13 -12.48 -11.90
C GLY A 120 14.60 -12.85 -12.14
N PRO A 121 15.10 -13.86 -11.42
CA PRO A 121 16.45 -14.36 -11.64
C PRO A 121 16.64 -14.85 -13.04
#